data_af9cc39f1d56b1f7d0a6f1324f9b3a9a
#
_entry.id   af9cc39f1d56b1f7d0a6f1324f9b3a9a
#
_cell.length_a   1.000
_cell.length_b   1.000
_cell.length_c   1.000
_cell.angle_alpha   90.00
_cell.angle_beta   90.00
_cell.angle_gamma   90.00
#
_symmetry.space_group_name_H-M   'P 1'
#
loop_
_entity.id
_entity.type
_entity.pdbx_description
1 polymer ?
#
loop_
_entity_poly.entity_id
_entity_poly.type
_entity_poly.pdbx_seq_one_letter_code
_entity_poly.pdbx_strand_id
1 'polypeptide(L)'
;MGLTKGLTPNSWNYMDAKDNLYLSTDTGVVTFNLNEYNAAVRSYRMYVKSIKVDDSTVTVERGEPTVLARGVNRIEIIPEVLNYSVDDPYVSVWLEGFDKAPKVMRQSEITNIVYTNLSTNTYMFHLAVLDDKGQSVVAESTYTIEKEKEIYDYWWFRVYVVVVFALAMFYVAWL
;
A
#
# COMPACT_ATOMS: atom_id res chain seq x y z
N MET A 1 -17.82 -0.73 20.58
CA MET A 1 -18.65 -0.86 21.82
C MET A 1 -17.83 -1.71 22.77
N GLY A 2 -17.31 -1.11 23.87
CA GLY A 2 -16.38 -1.82 24.75
C GLY A 2 -17.10 -2.87 25.60
N LEU A 3 -16.72 -4.12 25.46
CA LEU A 3 -17.14 -5.28 26.23
C LEU A 3 -16.73 -5.22 27.72
N THR A 4 -16.17 -4.12 28.18
CA THR A 4 -15.66 -3.99 29.56
C THR A 4 -16.66 -3.50 30.58
N LYS A 5 -17.86 -3.07 30.15
CA LYS A 5 -18.96 -2.74 31.08
C LYS A 5 -19.99 -3.85 31.06
N GLY A 6 -20.15 -4.55 32.16
CA GLY A 6 -21.20 -5.53 32.36
C GLY A 6 -20.76 -6.97 32.65
N LEU A 7 -19.45 -7.26 32.64
CA LEU A 7 -18.97 -8.58 33.09
C LEU A 7 -19.02 -8.61 34.62
N THR A 8 -19.70 -9.61 35.20
CA THR A 8 -19.76 -9.81 36.65
C THR A 8 -18.46 -10.40 37.16
N PRO A 9 -17.90 -9.93 38.30
CA PRO A 9 -16.80 -10.60 38.96
C PRO A 9 -17.18 -12.04 39.28
N ASN A 10 -16.32 -13.01 38.99
CA ASN A 10 -16.54 -14.46 39.14
C ASN A 10 -17.62 -15.04 38.22
N SER A 11 -17.83 -14.45 37.04
CA SER A 11 -18.72 -15.01 36.03
C SER A 11 -18.13 -16.27 35.37
N TRP A 12 -19.00 -17.24 35.14
CA TRP A 12 -18.65 -18.42 34.35
C TRP A 12 -18.77 -18.07 32.89
N ASN A 13 -17.66 -18.27 32.16
CA ASN A 13 -17.65 -18.17 30.73
C ASN A 13 -17.58 -19.60 30.15
N TYR A 14 -18.43 -19.90 29.19
CA TYR A 14 -18.51 -21.21 28.58
C TYR A 14 -18.40 -21.08 27.06
N MET A 15 -17.66 -21.97 26.43
CA MET A 15 -17.57 -22.07 24.97
C MET A 15 -18.08 -23.44 24.54
N ASP A 16 -19.00 -23.48 23.61
CA ASP A 16 -19.54 -24.72 23.06
C ASP A 16 -18.69 -25.24 21.89
N ALA A 17 -19.03 -26.45 21.41
CA ALA A 17 -18.33 -27.09 20.29
C ALA A 17 -18.57 -26.40 18.93
N LYS A 18 -19.44 -25.38 18.87
CA LYS A 18 -19.70 -24.56 17.67
C LYS A 18 -19.06 -23.18 17.75
N ASP A 19 -18.10 -23.00 18.67
CA ASP A 19 -17.39 -21.74 18.94
C ASP A 19 -18.31 -20.59 19.38
N ASN A 20 -19.46 -20.89 20.03
CA ASN A 20 -20.24 -19.89 20.70
C ASN A 20 -19.70 -19.67 22.13
N LEU A 21 -19.28 -18.44 22.40
CA LEU A 21 -18.85 -18.00 23.72
C LEU A 21 -20.05 -17.40 24.45
N TYR A 22 -20.39 -17.96 25.62
CA TYR A 22 -21.42 -17.48 26.50
C TYR A 22 -20.79 -16.68 27.66
N LEU A 23 -21.10 -15.40 27.71
CA LEU A 23 -20.58 -14.47 28.72
C LEU A 23 -21.71 -14.12 29.71
N SER A 24 -21.48 -14.36 30.96
CA SER A 24 -22.39 -13.90 32.00
C SER A 24 -22.20 -12.41 32.28
N THR A 25 -23.29 -11.66 32.24
CA THR A 25 -23.31 -10.22 32.51
C THR A 25 -24.29 -9.92 33.65
N ASP A 26 -24.25 -8.70 34.15
CA ASP A 26 -25.20 -8.21 35.18
C ASP A 26 -26.66 -8.17 34.70
N THR A 27 -26.89 -8.18 33.39
CA THR A 27 -28.23 -8.14 32.77
C THR A 27 -28.65 -9.46 32.13
N GLY A 28 -27.79 -10.52 32.18
CA GLY A 28 -28.09 -11.82 31.59
C GLY A 28 -26.88 -12.49 30.95
N VAL A 29 -27.18 -13.37 30.00
CA VAL A 29 -26.13 -14.08 29.22
C VAL A 29 -26.04 -13.48 27.85
N VAL A 30 -24.84 -13.04 27.45
CA VAL A 30 -24.55 -12.61 26.11
C VAL A 30 -23.87 -13.77 25.37
N THR A 31 -24.39 -14.14 24.19
CA THR A 31 -23.84 -15.16 23.34
C THR A 31 -23.08 -14.49 22.20
N PHE A 32 -21.89 -15.00 21.90
CA PHE A 32 -20.98 -14.46 20.91
C PHE A 32 -20.39 -15.62 20.11
N ASN A 33 -20.61 -15.64 18.78
CA ASN A 33 -20.02 -16.65 17.91
C ASN A 33 -18.64 -16.19 17.43
N LEU A 34 -17.59 -16.92 17.83
CA LEU A 34 -16.21 -16.57 17.50
C LEU A 34 -15.90 -16.69 16.00
N ASN A 35 -16.52 -17.65 15.30
CA ASN A 35 -16.31 -17.81 13.87
C ASN A 35 -16.93 -16.65 13.08
N GLU A 36 -18.16 -16.25 13.44
CA GLU A 36 -18.81 -15.08 12.82
C GLU A 36 -18.04 -13.78 13.13
N TYR A 37 -17.56 -13.64 14.36
CA TYR A 37 -16.72 -12.50 14.73
C TYR A 37 -15.42 -12.48 13.94
N ASN A 38 -14.69 -13.58 13.88
CA ASN A 38 -13.44 -13.67 13.12
C ASN A 38 -13.66 -13.43 11.63
N ALA A 39 -14.78 -13.90 11.06
CA ALA A 39 -15.14 -13.64 9.67
C ALA A 39 -15.48 -12.16 9.43
N ALA A 40 -16.23 -11.53 10.37
CA ALA A 40 -16.61 -10.11 10.26
C ALA A 40 -15.41 -9.15 10.46
N VAL A 41 -14.47 -9.53 11.34
CA VAL A 41 -13.30 -8.72 11.70
C VAL A 41 -12.19 -8.82 10.64
N ARG A 42 -12.20 -9.84 9.78
CA ARG A 42 -11.24 -9.98 8.66
C ARG A 42 -11.49 -9.04 7.48
N SER A 43 -12.35 -8.04 7.60
CA SER A 43 -12.47 -7.00 6.59
C SER A 43 -11.35 -5.98 6.75
N TYR A 44 -10.28 -6.15 6.00
CA TYR A 44 -9.19 -5.19 5.95
C TYR A 44 -9.57 -3.98 5.09
N ARG A 45 -9.37 -2.77 5.62
CA ARG A 45 -9.42 -1.55 4.82
C ARG A 45 -8.00 -1.13 4.52
N MET A 46 -7.64 -1.19 3.25
CA MET A 46 -6.31 -0.83 2.76
C MET A 46 -6.42 0.37 1.84
N TYR A 47 -5.57 1.35 2.05
CA TYR A 47 -5.47 2.50 1.16
C TYR A 47 -4.10 3.16 1.25
N VAL A 48 -3.77 3.90 0.21
CA VAL A 48 -2.65 4.83 0.25
C VAL A 48 -3.19 6.15 0.77
N LYS A 49 -2.71 6.57 1.93
CA LYS A 49 -3.14 7.80 2.58
C LYS A 49 -2.73 9.03 1.78
N SER A 50 -1.50 9.04 1.31
CA SER A 50 -0.95 10.09 0.46
C SER A 50 0.36 9.63 -0.17
N ILE A 51 0.76 10.33 -1.23
CA ILE A 51 2.10 10.21 -1.82
C ILE A 51 2.78 11.56 -1.64
N LYS A 52 3.92 11.56 -0.96
CA LYS A 52 4.80 12.73 -0.93
C LYS A 52 5.69 12.68 -2.15
N VAL A 53 5.75 13.78 -2.86
CA VAL A 53 6.52 13.97 -4.08
C VAL A 53 7.50 15.10 -3.82
N ASP A 54 8.77 14.75 -3.67
CA ASP A 54 9.81 15.67 -3.15
C ASP A 54 9.33 16.38 -1.86
N ASP A 55 8.99 17.67 -1.92
CA ASP A 55 8.53 18.45 -0.77
C ASP A 55 7.00 18.68 -0.73
N SER A 56 6.24 18.11 -1.69
CA SER A 56 4.79 18.28 -1.77
C SER A 56 4.04 17.00 -1.46
N THR A 57 2.81 17.12 -0.96
CA THR A 57 1.95 15.98 -0.68
C THR A 57 0.81 15.96 -1.70
N VAL A 58 0.67 14.83 -2.38
CA VAL A 58 -0.41 14.56 -3.33
C VAL A 58 -1.40 13.60 -2.68
N THR A 59 -2.67 13.98 -2.70
CA THR A 59 -3.75 13.08 -2.27
C THR A 59 -4.00 12.06 -3.36
N VAL A 60 -4.15 10.80 -2.97
CA VAL A 60 -4.40 9.69 -3.89
C VAL A 60 -5.89 9.41 -3.91
N GLU A 61 -6.49 9.44 -5.09
CA GLU A 61 -7.86 9.03 -5.29
C GLU A 61 -7.92 7.58 -5.80
N ARG A 62 -8.84 6.80 -5.24
CA ARG A 62 -8.97 5.39 -5.62
C ARG A 62 -9.55 5.28 -7.03
N GLY A 63 -8.84 4.59 -7.90
CA GLY A 63 -9.26 4.35 -9.28
C GLY A 63 -8.80 5.41 -10.28
N GLU A 64 -8.15 6.49 -9.83
CA GLU A 64 -7.51 7.46 -10.71
C GLU A 64 -5.98 7.33 -10.65
N PRO A 65 -5.28 7.46 -11.79
CA PRO A 65 -3.82 7.44 -11.78
C PRO A 65 -3.27 8.70 -11.12
N THR A 66 -2.30 8.51 -10.23
CA THR A 66 -1.54 9.63 -9.68
C THR A 66 -0.44 10.00 -10.65
N VAL A 67 -0.56 11.18 -11.26
CA VAL A 67 0.42 11.68 -12.23
C VAL A 67 1.55 12.41 -11.52
N LEU A 68 2.78 11.93 -11.72
CA LEU A 68 4.00 12.57 -11.24
C LEU A 68 4.53 13.52 -12.31
N ALA A 69 4.78 14.76 -11.93
CA ALA A 69 5.37 15.76 -12.82
C ALA A 69 6.80 15.37 -13.26
N ARG A 70 7.27 16.05 -14.29
CA ARG A 70 8.67 15.95 -14.77
C ARG A 70 9.65 16.36 -13.66
N GLY A 71 10.82 15.76 -13.67
CA GLY A 71 11.90 16.11 -12.73
C GLY A 71 11.72 15.56 -11.31
N VAL A 72 10.62 14.86 -11.02
CA VAL A 72 10.41 14.20 -9.73
C VAL A 72 11.43 13.09 -9.55
N ASN A 73 12.25 13.19 -8.51
CA ASN A 73 13.30 12.22 -8.22
C ASN A 73 12.94 11.27 -7.08
N ARG A 74 12.10 11.71 -6.15
CA ARG A 74 11.74 10.93 -4.96
C ARG A 74 10.24 10.97 -4.73
N ILE A 75 9.68 9.79 -4.52
CA ILE A 75 8.32 9.64 -4.00
C ILE A 75 8.36 8.84 -2.70
N GLU A 76 7.47 9.18 -1.79
CA GLU A 76 7.27 8.48 -0.54
C GLU A 76 5.79 8.12 -0.43
N ILE A 77 5.48 6.84 -0.57
CA ILE A 77 4.13 6.30 -0.47
C ILE A 77 3.85 6.00 1.00
N ILE A 78 2.72 6.50 1.50
CA ILE A 78 2.27 6.29 2.88
C ILE A 78 1.08 5.31 2.84
N PRO A 79 1.32 3.99 2.92
CA PRO A 79 0.27 3.01 2.97
C PRO A 79 -0.36 2.96 4.36
N GLU A 80 -1.64 2.66 4.41
CA GLU A 80 -2.37 2.45 5.66
C GLU A 80 -3.26 1.22 5.54
N VAL A 81 -3.11 0.31 6.51
CA VAL A 81 -3.95 -0.89 6.64
C VAL A 81 -4.69 -0.80 7.95
N LEU A 82 -6.01 -0.65 7.87
CA LEU A 82 -6.87 -0.68 9.05
C LEU A 82 -7.34 -2.11 9.29
N ASN A 83 -6.90 -2.63 10.40
CA ASN A 83 -7.31 -3.92 10.92
C ASN A 83 -8.02 -3.70 12.26
N TYR A 84 -9.24 -4.19 12.36
CA TYR A 84 -10.04 -4.11 13.61
C TYR A 84 -9.90 -5.37 14.48
N SER A 85 -9.01 -6.31 14.09
CA SER A 85 -8.68 -7.47 14.91
C SER A 85 -7.46 -7.22 15.80
N VAL A 86 -7.23 -8.12 16.73
CA VAL A 86 -6.03 -8.12 17.59
C VAL A 86 -4.81 -8.68 16.85
N ASP A 87 -5.04 -9.29 15.68
CA ASP A 87 -3.99 -9.93 14.89
C ASP A 87 -3.12 -8.92 14.18
N ASP A 88 -1.84 -9.26 14.02
CA ASP A 88 -0.86 -8.50 13.24
C ASP A 88 -0.54 -9.28 11.94
N PRO A 89 -1.38 -9.12 10.89
CA PRO A 89 -1.26 -9.89 9.67
C PRO A 89 0.00 -9.56 8.88
N TYR A 90 0.40 -10.46 8.00
CA TYR A 90 1.41 -10.16 7.01
C TYR A 90 0.84 -9.25 5.93
N VAL A 91 1.63 -8.29 5.53
CA VAL A 91 1.34 -7.35 4.45
C VAL A 91 2.44 -7.42 3.42
N SER A 92 2.03 -7.43 2.17
CA SER A 92 2.91 -7.38 1.02
C SER A 92 2.77 -6.04 0.31
N VAL A 93 3.89 -5.42 0.01
CA VAL A 93 3.95 -4.16 -0.75
C VAL A 93 4.98 -4.28 -1.86
N TRP A 94 4.65 -3.78 -3.04
CA TRP A 94 5.58 -3.71 -4.16
C TRP A 94 5.10 -2.75 -5.25
N LEU A 95 6.05 -2.19 -5.97
CA LEU A 95 5.81 -1.33 -7.12
C LEU A 95 6.12 -2.13 -8.39
N GLU A 96 5.08 -2.60 -9.07
CA GLU A 96 5.22 -3.29 -10.34
C GLU A 96 5.84 -2.36 -11.38
N GLY A 97 6.82 -2.88 -12.12
CA GLY A 97 7.64 -2.10 -13.03
C GLY A 97 8.92 -1.51 -12.42
N PHE A 98 9.10 -1.61 -11.09
CA PHE A 98 10.29 -1.16 -10.38
C PHE A 98 10.89 -2.22 -9.45
N ASP A 99 10.08 -2.76 -8.53
CA ASP A 99 10.52 -3.79 -7.59
C ASP A 99 10.67 -5.15 -8.30
N LYS A 100 11.71 -5.90 -7.94
CA LYS A 100 11.94 -7.27 -8.47
C LYS A 100 11.05 -8.32 -7.82
N ALA A 101 10.62 -8.07 -6.59
CA ALA A 101 9.77 -8.97 -5.81
C ALA A 101 9.00 -8.19 -4.75
N PRO A 102 7.83 -8.72 -4.31
CA PRO A 102 7.09 -8.15 -3.21
C PRO A 102 7.90 -8.14 -1.91
N LYS A 103 7.75 -7.08 -1.12
CA LYS A 103 8.30 -6.98 0.24
C LYS A 103 7.21 -7.39 1.22
N VAL A 104 7.46 -8.45 1.97
CA VAL A 104 6.52 -8.96 2.98
C VAL A 104 7.01 -8.57 4.36
N MET A 105 6.11 -8.00 5.17
CA MET A 105 6.37 -7.55 6.54
C MET A 105 5.11 -7.70 7.40
N ARG A 106 5.22 -7.50 8.70
CA ARG A 106 4.05 -7.40 9.56
C ARG A 106 3.34 -6.05 9.38
N GLN A 107 2.03 -6.00 9.62
CA GLN A 107 1.26 -4.75 9.55
C GLN A 107 1.85 -3.68 10.47
N SER A 108 2.27 -4.06 11.69
CA SER A 108 2.89 -3.17 12.67
C SER A 108 4.24 -2.59 12.23
N GLU A 109 4.89 -3.22 11.25
CA GLU A 109 6.19 -2.82 10.70
C GLU A 109 6.06 -1.92 9.46
N ILE A 110 4.82 -1.70 8.99
CA ILE A 110 4.59 -0.86 7.81
C ILE A 110 5.07 0.56 8.11
N THR A 111 5.99 1.01 7.28
CA THR A 111 6.49 2.37 7.28
C THR A 111 6.27 3.01 5.91
N ASN A 112 6.61 4.27 5.78
CA ASN A 112 6.61 4.95 4.49
C ASN A 112 7.58 4.27 3.52
N ILE A 113 7.12 4.05 2.29
CA ILE A 113 7.89 3.36 1.26
C ILE A 113 8.44 4.39 0.30
N VAL A 114 9.77 4.44 0.19
CA VAL A 114 10.47 5.45 -0.61
C VAL A 114 10.99 4.81 -1.90
N TYR A 115 10.66 5.45 -3.02
CA TYR A 115 11.21 5.16 -4.34
C TYR A 115 11.95 6.38 -4.86
N THR A 116 13.10 6.15 -5.48
CA THR A 116 13.93 7.20 -6.08
C THR A 116 14.27 6.84 -7.52
N ASN A 117 14.49 7.86 -8.34
CA ASN A 117 14.90 7.70 -9.75
C ASN A 117 13.95 6.83 -10.57
N LEU A 118 12.64 7.01 -10.39
CA LEU A 118 11.66 6.36 -11.25
C LEU A 118 11.82 6.86 -12.69
N SER A 119 11.95 5.93 -13.64
CA SER A 119 11.94 6.23 -15.06
C SER A 119 10.55 6.66 -15.51
N THR A 120 10.46 7.29 -16.68
CA THR A 120 9.18 7.52 -17.36
C THR A 120 8.49 6.20 -17.65
N ASN A 121 7.43 5.90 -16.92
CA ASN A 121 6.63 4.69 -17.08
C ASN A 121 5.33 4.81 -16.29
N THR A 122 4.43 3.86 -16.52
CA THR A 122 3.27 3.61 -15.66
C THR A 122 3.61 2.47 -14.71
N TYR A 123 3.46 2.72 -13.43
CA TYR A 123 3.72 1.78 -12.35
C TYR A 123 2.43 1.42 -11.65
N MET A 124 2.35 0.22 -11.12
CA MET A 124 1.22 -0.20 -10.27
C MET A 124 1.73 -0.53 -8.88
N PHE A 125 1.30 0.24 -7.89
CA PHE A 125 1.61 -0.01 -6.50
C PHE A 125 0.58 -0.98 -5.93
N HIS A 126 1.06 -2.10 -5.42
CA HIS A 126 0.27 -3.16 -4.81
C HIS A 126 0.43 -3.11 -3.28
N LEU A 127 -0.70 -3.14 -2.61
CA LEU A 127 -0.81 -3.26 -1.16
C LEU A 127 -1.74 -4.44 -0.87
N ALA A 128 -1.21 -5.52 -0.35
CA ALA A 128 -1.96 -6.73 -0.10
C ALA A 128 -1.80 -7.22 1.33
N VAL A 129 -2.87 -7.74 1.92
CA VAL A 129 -2.84 -8.49 3.17
C VAL A 129 -2.76 -9.97 2.84
N LEU A 130 -1.86 -10.67 3.49
CA LEU A 130 -1.62 -12.09 3.32
C LEU A 130 -2.26 -12.90 4.46
N ASP A 131 -2.36 -14.20 4.23
CA ASP A 131 -2.78 -15.16 5.24
C ASP A 131 -1.79 -15.25 6.42
N ASP A 132 -2.15 -16.02 7.44
CA ASP A 132 -1.34 -16.22 8.65
C ASP A 132 0.04 -16.85 8.36
N LYS A 133 0.20 -17.44 7.18
CA LYS A 133 1.46 -18.03 6.71
C LYS A 133 2.27 -17.09 5.83
N GLY A 134 1.72 -15.94 5.46
CA GLY A 134 2.34 -14.98 4.57
C GLY A 134 2.47 -15.47 3.12
N GLN A 135 1.61 -16.40 2.67
CA GLN A 135 1.72 -17.06 1.37
C GLN A 135 0.61 -16.69 0.40
N SER A 136 -0.61 -16.56 0.88
CA SER A 136 -1.79 -16.33 0.05
C SER A 136 -2.37 -14.93 0.27
N VAL A 137 -2.72 -14.24 -0.81
CA VAL A 137 -3.37 -12.94 -0.75
C VAL A 137 -4.81 -13.10 -0.27
N VAL A 138 -5.15 -12.42 0.83
CA VAL A 138 -6.51 -12.37 1.40
C VAL A 138 -7.27 -11.17 0.87
N ALA A 139 -6.60 -10.05 0.76
CA ALA A 139 -7.16 -8.81 0.23
C ALA A 139 -6.06 -8.00 -0.45
N GLU A 140 -6.39 -7.27 -1.52
CA GLU A 140 -5.45 -6.46 -2.28
C GLU A 140 -6.08 -5.12 -2.67
N SER A 141 -5.25 -4.09 -2.72
CA SER A 141 -5.57 -2.78 -3.24
C SER A 141 -4.45 -2.30 -4.14
N THR A 142 -4.80 -1.81 -5.32
CA THR A 142 -3.83 -1.36 -6.32
C THR A 142 -4.00 0.13 -6.61
N TYR A 143 -2.88 0.80 -6.91
CA TYR A 143 -2.83 2.23 -7.23
C TYR A 143 -1.91 2.46 -8.41
N THR A 144 -2.41 3.15 -9.42
CA THR A 144 -1.64 3.48 -10.61
C THR A 144 -0.86 4.78 -10.39
N ILE A 145 0.42 4.75 -10.68
CA ILE A 145 1.32 5.90 -10.62
C ILE A 145 1.93 6.07 -12.01
N GLU A 146 1.68 7.22 -12.63
CA GLU A 146 2.17 7.53 -13.96
C GLU A 146 3.19 8.65 -13.89
N LYS A 147 4.40 8.41 -14.40
CA LYS A 147 5.43 9.45 -14.49
C LYS A 147 5.47 10.03 -15.90
N GLU A 148 5.28 11.37 -15.98
CA GLU A 148 5.37 12.11 -17.22
C GLU A 148 6.73 11.95 -17.90
N LYS A 149 6.70 11.97 -19.25
CA LYS A 149 7.92 11.88 -20.08
C LYS A 149 8.82 13.09 -19.86
N GLU A 150 10.08 12.82 -19.62
CA GLU A 150 11.13 13.82 -19.61
C GLU A 150 11.43 14.31 -21.03
N ILE A 151 12.00 15.51 -21.16
CA ILE A 151 12.33 16.09 -22.48
C ILE A 151 13.28 15.19 -23.26
N TYR A 152 14.22 14.56 -22.60
CA TYR A 152 15.21 13.66 -23.23
C TYR A 152 14.63 12.28 -23.64
N ASP A 153 13.43 11.94 -23.18
CA ASP A 153 12.75 10.70 -23.58
C ASP A 153 12.12 10.82 -24.98
N TYR A 154 11.92 12.05 -25.47
CA TYR A 154 11.37 12.26 -26.78
C TYR A 154 12.42 11.98 -27.87
N TRP A 155 12.01 11.22 -28.91
CA TRP A 155 12.88 10.85 -30.00
C TRP A 155 13.48 12.07 -30.76
N TRP A 156 12.70 13.15 -30.93
CA TRP A 156 13.14 14.37 -31.60
C TRP A 156 14.25 15.07 -30.83
N PHE A 157 14.25 15.01 -29.49
CA PHE A 157 15.32 15.58 -28.67
C PHE A 157 16.66 14.84 -28.91
N ARG A 158 16.62 13.52 -29.04
CA ARG A 158 17.81 12.72 -29.36
C ARG A 158 18.37 13.08 -30.72
N VAL A 159 17.49 13.26 -31.72
CA VAL A 159 17.89 13.71 -33.05
C VAL A 159 18.51 15.11 -33.01
N TYR A 160 17.88 16.03 -32.27
CA TYR A 160 18.39 17.38 -32.08
C TYR A 160 19.81 17.39 -31.52
N VAL A 161 20.05 16.61 -30.44
CA VAL A 161 21.38 16.49 -29.81
C VAL A 161 22.42 15.96 -30.81
N VAL A 162 22.10 14.95 -31.64
CA VAL A 162 22.98 14.39 -32.63
C VAL A 162 23.32 15.44 -33.69
N VAL A 163 22.34 16.20 -34.17
CA VAL A 163 22.56 17.28 -35.19
C VAL A 163 23.44 18.37 -34.61
N VAL A 164 23.18 18.83 -33.40
CA VAL A 164 24.03 19.85 -32.76
C VAL A 164 25.46 19.37 -32.60
N PHE A 165 25.64 18.11 -32.19
CA PHE A 165 26.97 17.52 -32.05
C PHE A 165 27.70 17.41 -33.39
N ALA A 166 27.00 16.99 -34.43
CA ALA A 166 27.57 16.92 -35.80
C ALA A 166 27.99 18.29 -36.33
N LEU A 167 27.18 19.33 -36.11
CA LEU A 167 27.49 20.70 -36.49
C LEU A 167 28.72 21.24 -35.73
N ALA A 168 28.81 20.95 -34.44
CA ALA A 168 29.97 21.33 -33.63
C ALA A 168 31.24 20.64 -34.10
N MET A 169 31.19 19.35 -34.42
CA MET A 169 32.34 18.61 -35.01
C MET A 169 32.74 19.16 -36.35
N PHE A 170 31.78 19.48 -37.23
CA PHE A 170 32.03 20.10 -38.52
C PHE A 170 32.70 21.45 -38.36
N TYR A 171 32.23 22.28 -37.43
CA TYR A 171 32.81 23.59 -37.14
C TYR A 171 34.27 23.48 -36.69
N VAL A 172 34.56 22.55 -35.77
CA VAL A 172 35.93 22.29 -35.29
C VAL A 172 36.85 21.80 -36.43
N ALA A 173 36.35 20.92 -37.30
CA ALA A 173 37.11 20.42 -38.43
C ALA A 173 37.37 21.48 -39.50
N TRP A 174 36.51 22.49 -39.60
CA TRP A 174 36.66 23.61 -40.54
C TRP A 174 37.63 24.69 -40.05
N LEU A 175 37.78 24.84 -38.74
CA LEU A 175 38.77 25.74 -38.12
C LEU A 175 40.19 25.19 -38.23
#